data_2e4b0cc4a57617bae2393a5fcfacb515
#
_entry.id   2e4b0cc4a57617bae2393a5fcfacb515
#
_cell.length_a   1.000
_cell.length_b   1.000
_cell.length_c   1.000
_cell.angle_alpha   90.00
_cell.angle_beta   90.00
_cell.angle_gamma   90.00
#
_symmetry.space_group_name_H-M   'P 1'
#
loop_
_entity.id
_entity.type
_entity.pdbx_description
1 polymer ?
#
loop_
_entity_poly.entity_id
_entity_poly.type
_entity_poly.pdbx_seq_one_letter_code
_entity_poly.pdbx_strand_id
1 'polypeptide(L)'
;MNSLRSKPRFIAIDILNEILGNKKSFHELRVLGALKNLKPNEKAFVQRLVMDTLRNLDRCDRLLEKYLKKDPKLKVKNILRLGLIELVTGGASHAIVNEAVNYAASNKTTRPMKGLINAVLRKLSSDEIEEWNKDQSISRLPKWLRDPLISAYGKKAVIEIEKVQSFTPPIDITLKDPSRIHDWTKELGGRIIFHESIRLESGKQISALPGFKEGDWWVQDIAASIPIRLLENLSGKKVLDLCAAPGAKTLQLASRGANVTAVDISASRLGLLSENLERCGLKANIIESDALNITDKFDIVLLDAPC
;
A
#
# COMPACT_ATOMS: atom_id res chain seq x y z
N MET A 1 -22.55 23.18 -2.31
CA MET A 1 -21.09 23.10 -2.55
C MET A 1 -20.42 21.77 -2.11
N ASN A 2 -21.13 20.83 -1.49
CA ASN A 2 -20.53 19.59 -0.93
C ASN A 2 -20.44 18.37 -1.88
N SER A 3 -21.19 18.34 -2.99
CA SER A 3 -21.22 17.14 -3.87
C SER A 3 -19.97 16.95 -4.75
N LEU A 4 -19.23 18.02 -5.03
CA LEU A 4 -18.01 17.94 -5.86
C LEU A 4 -16.81 17.35 -5.11
N ARG A 5 -16.76 17.50 -3.78
CA ARG A 5 -15.65 16.99 -2.95
C ARG A 5 -15.72 15.49 -2.63
N SER A 6 -16.85 14.83 -2.93
CA SER A 6 -17.02 13.39 -2.73
C SER A 6 -16.64 12.53 -3.93
N LYS A 7 -16.14 13.13 -5.01
CA LYS A 7 -15.73 12.39 -6.20
C LYS A 7 -14.43 11.60 -5.93
N PRO A 8 -14.36 10.32 -6.28
CA PRO A 8 -13.19 9.48 -6.03
C PRO A 8 -11.86 10.06 -6.53
N ARG A 9 -11.82 10.64 -7.75
CA ARG A 9 -10.62 11.27 -8.30
C ARG A 9 -10.16 12.48 -7.50
N PHE A 10 -11.10 13.29 -6.99
CA PHE A 10 -10.77 14.45 -6.16
C PHE A 10 -10.10 14.03 -4.86
N ILE A 11 -10.64 13.00 -4.23
CA ILE A 11 -10.07 12.40 -3.01
C ILE A 11 -8.68 11.83 -3.30
N ALA A 12 -8.49 11.15 -4.44
CA ALA A 12 -7.17 10.62 -4.83
C ALA A 12 -6.12 11.74 -4.98
N ILE A 13 -6.49 12.88 -5.61
CA ILE A 13 -5.58 14.04 -5.74
C ILE A 13 -5.28 14.64 -4.36
N ASP A 14 -6.28 14.79 -3.48
CA ASP A 14 -6.08 15.31 -2.14
C ASP A 14 -5.15 14.40 -1.31
N ILE A 15 -5.33 13.08 -1.39
CA ILE A 15 -4.45 12.10 -0.75
C ILE A 15 -3.02 12.22 -1.27
N LEU A 16 -2.80 12.31 -2.58
CA LEU A 16 -1.46 12.53 -3.16
C LEU A 16 -0.82 13.83 -2.66
N ASN A 17 -1.60 14.89 -2.51
CA ASN A 17 -1.11 16.16 -1.97
C ASN A 17 -0.69 16.04 -0.51
N GLU A 18 -1.41 15.27 0.31
CA GLU A 18 -1.05 15.02 1.70
C GLU A 18 0.21 14.14 1.80
N ILE A 19 0.30 13.08 1.00
CA ILE A 19 1.46 12.18 0.99
C ILE A 19 2.73 12.91 0.56
N LEU A 20 2.69 13.57 -0.60
CA LEU A 20 3.88 14.17 -1.21
C LEU A 20 4.21 15.55 -0.63
N GLY A 21 3.21 16.30 -0.17
CA GLY A 21 3.37 17.63 0.41
C GLY A 21 3.59 17.61 1.92
N ASN A 22 2.74 16.91 2.65
CA ASN A 22 2.71 16.91 4.12
C ASN A 22 3.34 15.67 4.75
N LYS A 23 3.90 14.75 3.92
CA LYS A 23 4.61 13.53 4.36
C LYS A 23 3.76 12.55 5.18
N LYS A 24 2.44 12.61 5.06
CA LYS A 24 1.54 11.65 5.69
C LYS A 24 1.54 10.33 4.94
N SER A 25 1.47 9.21 5.65
CA SER A 25 1.33 7.91 5.02
C SER A 25 -0.11 7.70 4.51
N PHE A 26 -0.28 6.85 3.50
CA PHE A 26 -1.62 6.47 3.03
C PHE A 26 -2.44 5.80 4.14
N HIS A 27 -1.78 5.00 4.98
CA HIS A 27 -2.41 4.34 6.11
C HIS A 27 -2.98 5.36 7.11
N GLU A 28 -2.18 6.33 7.51
CA GLU A 28 -2.60 7.42 8.40
C GLU A 28 -3.82 8.17 7.85
N LEU A 29 -3.79 8.55 6.57
CA LEU A 29 -4.91 9.23 5.92
C LEU A 29 -6.19 8.37 5.90
N ARG A 30 -6.05 7.05 5.71
CA ARG A 30 -7.16 6.11 5.77
C ARG A 30 -7.77 6.04 7.18
N VAL A 31 -6.95 5.98 8.22
CA VAL A 31 -7.38 6.01 9.63
C VAL A 31 -8.08 7.33 9.96
N LEU A 32 -7.56 8.45 9.48
CA LEU A 32 -8.19 9.78 9.61
C LEU A 32 -9.50 9.92 8.81
N GLY A 33 -9.92 8.88 8.13
CA GLY A 33 -11.22 8.83 7.45
C GLY A 33 -11.24 9.44 6.04
N ALA A 34 -10.09 9.60 5.37
CA ALA A 34 -10.04 10.13 4.00
C ALA A 34 -10.94 9.39 3.01
N LEU A 35 -11.21 8.10 3.25
CA LEU A 35 -12.05 7.26 2.39
C LEU A 35 -13.42 6.91 2.99
N LYS A 36 -13.80 7.43 4.18
CA LYS A 36 -15.00 6.97 4.92
C LYS A 36 -16.31 7.07 4.15
N ASN A 37 -16.45 8.11 3.33
CA ASN A 37 -17.68 8.42 2.61
C ASN A 37 -17.78 7.77 1.21
N LEU A 38 -16.80 6.92 0.85
CA LEU A 38 -16.77 6.21 -0.42
C LEU A 38 -17.36 4.80 -0.29
N LYS A 39 -17.99 4.35 -1.38
CA LYS A 39 -18.42 2.96 -1.52
C LYS A 39 -17.20 2.01 -1.64
N PRO A 40 -17.33 0.71 -1.35
CA PRO A 40 -16.20 -0.23 -1.40
C PRO A 40 -15.41 -0.21 -2.73
N ASN A 41 -16.10 -0.19 -3.86
CA ASN A 41 -15.48 -0.12 -5.18
C ASN A 41 -14.76 1.22 -5.43
N GLU A 42 -15.31 2.33 -4.93
CA GLU A 42 -14.69 3.65 -5.02
C GLU A 42 -13.42 3.74 -4.13
N LYS A 43 -13.46 3.13 -2.94
CA LYS A 43 -12.28 3.01 -2.07
C LYS A 43 -11.15 2.26 -2.77
N ALA A 44 -11.47 1.12 -3.38
CA ALA A 44 -10.50 0.32 -4.13
C ALA A 44 -9.95 1.10 -5.34
N PHE A 45 -10.79 1.83 -6.06
CA PHE A 45 -10.38 2.68 -7.17
C PHE A 45 -9.41 3.78 -6.71
N VAL A 46 -9.74 4.53 -5.66
CA VAL A 46 -8.88 5.59 -5.10
C VAL A 46 -7.55 5.03 -4.64
N GLN A 47 -7.56 3.92 -3.90
CA GLN A 47 -6.35 3.28 -3.42
C GLN A 47 -5.46 2.86 -4.58
N ARG A 48 -6.01 2.17 -5.59
CA ARG A 48 -5.26 1.75 -6.77
C ARG A 48 -4.64 2.96 -7.47
N LEU A 49 -5.44 3.99 -7.76
CA LEU A 49 -5.00 5.15 -8.51
C LEU A 49 -3.88 5.92 -7.80
N VAL A 50 -4.00 6.11 -6.49
CA VAL A 50 -2.94 6.72 -5.66
C VAL A 50 -1.67 5.88 -5.69
N MET A 51 -1.78 4.57 -5.45
CA MET A 51 -0.61 3.68 -5.40
C MET A 51 0.08 3.56 -6.76
N ASP A 52 -0.67 3.46 -7.85
CA ASP A 52 -0.10 3.41 -9.20
C ASP A 52 0.59 4.72 -9.57
N THR A 53 0.04 5.86 -9.14
CA THR A 53 0.70 7.15 -9.30
C THR A 53 2.01 7.22 -8.52
N LEU A 54 2.02 6.76 -7.26
CA LEU A 54 3.23 6.76 -6.43
C LEU A 54 4.32 5.83 -6.97
N ARG A 55 3.96 4.65 -7.48
CA ARG A 55 4.92 3.70 -8.11
C ARG A 55 5.56 4.27 -9.36
N ASN A 56 4.86 5.13 -10.08
CA ASN A 56 5.29 5.67 -11.36
C ASN A 56 5.69 7.15 -11.30
N LEU A 57 5.98 7.72 -10.13
CA LEU A 57 6.26 9.16 -9.97
C LEU A 57 7.33 9.69 -10.92
N ASP A 58 8.52 9.08 -10.91
CA ASP A 58 9.65 9.48 -11.76
C ASP A 58 9.33 9.32 -13.25
N ARG A 59 8.63 8.25 -13.59
CA ARG A 59 8.22 7.96 -14.96
C ARG A 59 7.18 8.98 -15.47
N CYS A 60 6.20 9.32 -14.61
CA CYS A 60 5.25 10.40 -14.88
C CYS A 60 5.96 11.73 -15.10
N ASP A 61 6.90 12.08 -14.22
CA ASP A 61 7.60 13.35 -14.30
C ASP A 61 8.41 13.46 -15.59
N ARG A 62 9.17 12.43 -15.96
CA ARG A 62 9.93 12.41 -17.22
C ARG A 62 9.05 12.59 -18.48
N LEU A 63 7.86 11.99 -18.49
CA LEU A 63 6.95 12.18 -19.62
C LEU A 63 6.34 13.59 -19.61
N LEU A 64 5.91 14.07 -18.46
CA LEU A 64 5.30 15.39 -18.33
C LEU A 64 6.28 16.54 -18.65
N GLU A 65 7.58 16.36 -18.39
CA GLU A 65 8.64 17.34 -18.73
C GLU A 65 8.65 17.69 -20.21
N LYS A 66 8.29 16.76 -21.12
CA LYS A 66 8.18 17.02 -22.55
C LYS A 66 7.14 18.12 -22.88
N TYR A 67 6.16 18.34 -22.01
CA TYR A 67 5.04 19.26 -22.21
C TYR A 67 5.06 20.50 -21.33
N LEU A 68 5.94 20.52 -20.34
CA LEU A 68 6.00 21.58 -19.34
C LEU A 68 7.23 22.47 -19.55
N LYS A 69 7.00 23.76 -19.83
CA LYS A 69 8.11 24.74 -19.95
C LYS A 69 8.80 25.04 -18.61
N LYS A 70 8.08 24.86 -17.50
CA LYS A 70 8.56 25.03 -16.10
C LYS A 70 7.87 24.01 -15.23
N ASP A 71 8.56 23.55 -14.18
CA ASP A 71 7.98 22.63 -13.20
C ASP A 71 6.87 23.33 -12.41
N PRO A 72 5.62 22.86 -12.47
CA PRO A 72 4.50 23.49 -11.79
C PRO A 72 4.53 23.18 -10.29
N LYS A 73 3.77 23.97 -9.50
CA LYS A 73 3.58 23.67 -8.07
C LYS A 73 3.05 22.24 -7.87
N LEU A 74 3.46 21.61 -6.76
CA LEU A 74 3.16 20.21 -6.45
C LEU A 74 1.69 19.82 -6.69
N LYS A 75 0.72 20.64 -6.26
CA LYS A 75 -0.71 20.34 -6.46
C LYS A 75 -1.10 20.22 -7.93
N VAL A 76 -0.55 21.07 -8.80
CA VAL A 76 -0.79 21.00 -10.25
C VAL A 76 -0.11 19.76 -10.83
N LYS A 77 1.13 19.49 -10.42
CA LYS A 77 1.89 18.31 -10.82
C LYS A 77 1.17 17.02 -10.46
N ASN A 78 0.59 16.94 -9.26
CA ASN A 78 -0.17 15.75 -8.84
C ASN A 78 -1.47 15.54 -9.62
N ILE A 79 -2.15 16.61 -10.04
CA ILE A 79 -3.29 16.50 -10.95
C ILE A 79 -2.87 15.89 -12.29
N LEU A 80 -1.75 16.36 -12.85
CA LEU A 80 -1.20 15.87 -14.12
C LEU A 80 -0.73 14.42 -14.01
N ARG A 81 0.00 14.06 -12.94
CA ARG A 81 0.47 12.69 -12.68
C ARG A 81 -0.68 11.69 -12.59
N LEU A 82 -1.70 12.04 -11.81
CA LEU A 82 -2.86 11.18 -11.63
C LEU A 82 -3.66 11.03 -12.93
N GLY A 83 -3.89 12.14 -13.66
CA GLY A 83 -4.54 12.12 -14.97
C GLY A 83 -3.76 11.26 -15.97
N LEU A 84 -2.43 11.38 -16.01
CA LEU A 84 -1.57 10.56 -16.87
C LEU A 84 -1.70 9.07 -16.55
N ILE A 85 -1.57 8.68 -15.28
CA ILE A 85 -1.71 7.28 -14.87
C ILE A 85 -3.06 6.71 -15.29
N GLU A 86 -4.12 7.45 -15.12
CA GLU A 86 -5.45 7.00 -15.50
C GLU A 86 -5.60 6.86 -17.02
N LEU A 87 -5.01 7.76 -17.81
CA LEU A 87 -4.97 7.67 -19.27
C LEU A 87 -4.23 6.41 -19.73
N VAL A 88 -3.04 6.16 -19.21
CA VAL A 88 -2.21 5.00 -19.62
C VAL A 88 -2.76 3.66 -19.12
N THR A 89 -3.64 3.67 -18.13
CA THR A 89 -4.33 2.47 -17.65
C THR A 89 -5.70 2.24 -18.33
N GLY A 90 -5.99 2.95 -19.42
CA GLY A 90 -7.18 2.73 -20.26
C GLY A 90 -8.44 3.46 -19.81
N GLY A 91 -8.32 4.47 -18.97
CA GLY A 91 -9.46 5.31 -18.57
C GLY A 91 -9.99 6.19 -19.70
N ALA A 92 -11.28 6.54 -19.65
CA ALA A 92 -11.93 7.37 -20.66
C ALA A 92 -11.35 8.79 -20.68
N SER A 93 -10.57 9.15 -21.69
CA SER A 93 -9.78 10.38 -21.79
C SER A 93 -10.61 11.65 -21.55
N HIS A 94 -11.81 11.72 -22.13
CA HIS A 94 -12.68 12.89 -21.96
C HIS A 94 -13.12 13.10 -20.49
N ALA A 95 -13.46 12.02 -19.79
CA ALA A 95 -13.85 12.08 -18.39
C ALA A 95 -12.67 12.48 -17.48
N ILE A 96 -11.49 11.92 -17.75
CA ILE A 96 -10.26 12.21 -16.99
C ILE A 96 -9.89 13.69 -17.10
N VAL A 97 -9.81 14.21 -18.33
CA VAL A 97 -9.47 15.62 -18.58
C VAL A 97 -10.50 16.54 -17.94
N ASN A 98 -11.79 16.25 -18.13
CA ASN A 98 -12.86 17.07 -17.56
C ASN A 98 -12.82 17.11 -16.02
N GLU A 99 -12.64 15.98 -15.35
CA GLU A 99 -12.56 15.96 -13.90
C GLU A 99 -11.27 16.59 -13.36
N ALA A 100 -10.13 16.44 -14.01
CA ALA A 100 -8.90 17.12 -13.67
C ALA A 100 -9.05 18.67 -13.75
N VAL A 101 -9.67 19.15 -14.81
CA VAL A 101 -9.97 20.59 -14.99
C VAL A 101 -10.98 21.08 -13.94
N ASN A 102 -12.02 20.32 -13.64
CA ASN A 102 -13.01 20.64 -12.62
C ASN A 102 -12.39 20.70 -11.22
N TYR A 103 -11.51 19.74 -10.89
CA TYR A 103 -10.75 19.79 -9.63
C TYR A 103 -9.90 21.07 -9.56
N ALA A 104 -9.14 21.36 -10.62
CA ALA A 104 -8.32 22.56 -10.68
C ALA A 104 -9.14 23.83 -10.52
N ALA A 105 -10.34 23.91 -11.14
CA ALA A 105 -11.24 25.05 -11.06
C ALA A 105 -11.84 25.25 -9.66
N SER A 106 -12.05 24.18 -8.89
CA SER A 106 -12.63 24.22 -7.54
C SER A 106 -11.68 24.75 -6.47
N ASN A 107 -10.38 24.81 -6.74
CA ASN A 107 -9.35 25.22 -5.77
C ASN A 107 -8.67 26.52 -6.21
N LYS A 108 -8.65 27.54 -5.32
CA LYS A 108 -8.09 28.86 -5.60
C LYS A 108 -6.63 28.81 -6.11
N THR A 109 -5.82 27.90 -5.59
CA THR A 109 -4.39 27.80 -5.92
C THR A 109 -4.10 27.13 -7.27
N THR A 110 -5.00 26.28 -7.76
CA THR A 110 -4.85 25.54 -9.03
C THR A 110 -5.72 26.10 -10.15
N ARG A 111 -6.74 26.91 -9.82
CA ARG A 111 -7.68 27.52 -10.81
C ARG A 111 -6.97 28.25 -11.95
N PRO A 112 -5.91 29.07 -11.74
CA PRO A 112 -5.20 29.73 -12.84
C PRO A 112 -4.54 28.75 -13.82
N MET A 113 -4.28 27.52 -13.39
CA MET A 113 -3.58 26.48 -14.16
C MET A 113 -4.53 25.52 -14.90
N LYS A 114 -5.85 25.71 -14.84
CA LYS A 114 -6.83 24.84 -15.51
C LYS A 114 -6.60 24.70 -17.01
N GLY A 115 -6.17 25.79 -17.66
CA GLY A 115 -5.84 25.79 -19.09
C GLY A 115 -4.60 24.95 -19.42
N LEU A 116 -3.55 25.05 -18.58
CA LEU A 116 -2.35 24.21 -18.69
C LEU A 116 -2.69 22.74 -18.51
N ILE A 117 -3.46 22.40 -17.47
CA ILE A 117 -3.85 21.01 -17.18
C ILE A 117 -4.63 20.41 -18.36
N ASN A 118 -5.62 21.17 -18.89
CA ASN A 118 -6.38 20.73 -20.05
C ASN A 118 -5.49 20.52 -21.29
N ALA A 119 -4.58 21.47 -21.56
CA ALA A 119 -3.71 21.41 -22.73
C ALA A 119 -2.73 20.23 -22.66
N VAL A 120 -2.12 19.98 -21.48
CA VAL A 120 -1.18 18.88 -21.27
C VAL A 120 -1.86 17.53 -21.39
N LEU A 121 -2.97 17.32 -20.67
CA LEU A 121 -3.67 16.02 -20.66
C LEU A 121 -4.29 15.69 -22.02
N ARG A 122 -4.71 16.69 -22.81
CA ARG A 122 -5.21 16.49 -24.19
C ARG A 122 -4.11 16.19 -25.19
N LYS A 123 -2.89 16.68 -24.95
CA LYS A 123 -1.74 16.41 -25.84
C LYS A 123 -1.17 15.01 -25.66
N LEU A 124 -1.49 14.35 -24.56
CA LEU A 124 -1.15 12.95 -24.37
C LEU A 124 -1.94 12.13 -25.38
N SER A 125 -1.36 11.94 -26.57
CA SER A 125 -1.95 11.24 -27.70
C SER A 125 -2.00 9.73 -27.45
N SER A 126 -2.73 9.02 -28.31
CA SER A 126 -2.72 7.55 -28.33
C SER A 126 -1.31 6.98 -28.54
N ASP A 127 -0.50 7.65 -29.36
CA ASP A 127 0.86 7.19 -29.69
C ASP A 127 1.78 7.26 -28.47
N GLU A 128 1.64 8.30 -27.64
CA GLU A 128 2.40 8.45 -26.40
C GLU A 128 1.95 7.49 -25.31
N ILE A 129 0.65 7.16 -25.25
CA ILE A 129 0.12 6.11 -24.37
C ILE A 129 0.66 4.75 -24.82
N GLU A 130 0.73 4.48 -26.13
CA GLU A 130 1.36 3.28 -26.66
C GLU A 130 2.85 3.24 -26.36
N GLU A 131 3.58 4.35 -26.51
CA GLU A 131 5.00 4.45 -26.17
C GLU A 131 5.20 4.17 -24.67
N TRP A 132 4.35 4.74 -23.79
CA TRP A 132 4.37 4.41 -22.37
C TRP A 132 4.22 2.92 -22.12
N ASN A 133 3.30 2.25 -22.79
CA ASN A 133 3.05 0.83 -22.58
C ASN A 133 4.17 -0.06 -23.15
N LYS A 134 4.82 0.38 -24.23
CA LYS A 134 5.99 -0.29 -24.83
C LYS A 134 7.29 0.02 -24.09
N ASP A 135 7.40 1.22 -23.51
CA ASP A 135 8.57 1.64 -22.74
C ASP A 135 8.62 0.88 -21.40
N GLN A 136 9.53 -0.07 -21.31
CA GLN A 136 9.83 -0.80 -20.07
C GLN A 136 10.70 0.02 -19.10
N SER A 137 10.78 1.35 -19.28
CA SER A 137 11.55 2.20 -18.40
C SER A 137 10.98 2.14 -16.97
N ILE A 138 11.88 1.90 -16.05
CA ILE A 138 11.57 1.73 -14.64
C ILE A 138 11.45 3.11 -13.99
N SER A 139 10.49 3.26 -13.06
CA SER A 139 10.44 4.41 -12.16
C SER A 139 11.63 4.35 -11.21
N ARG A 140 12.47 5.38 -11.25
CA ARG A 140 13.68 5.43 -10.42
C ARG A 140 13.35 5.89 -9.02
N LEU A 141 14.07 5.36 -8.05
CA LEU A 141 14.05 5.89 -6.69
C LEU A 141 14.55 7.34 -6.65
N PRO A 142 14.07 8.16 -5.71
CA PRO A 142 14.58 9.51 -5.53
C PRO A 142 16.08 9.49 -5.22
N LYS A 143 16.81 10.48 -5.73
CA LYS A 143 18.27 10.51 -5.69
C LYS A 143 18.84 10.31 -4.29
N TRP A 144 18.23 10.93 -3.27
CA TRP A 144 18.66 10.81 -1.87
C TRP A 144 18.67 9.37 -1.33
N LEU A 145 17.82 8.49 -1.87
CA LEU A 145 17.76 7.07 -1.52
C LEU A 145 18.57 6.21 -2.51
N ARG A 146 18.49 6.56 -3.79
CA ARG A 146 19.14 5.79 -4.86
C ARG A 146 20.66 5.79 -4.77
N ASP A 147 21.26 6.95 -4.52
CA ASP A 147 22.72 7.07 -4.50
C ASP A 147 23.37 6.25 -3.36
N PRO A 148 22.90 6.30 -2.10
CA PRO A 148 23.39 5.42 -1.04
C PRO A 148 23.18 3.93 -1.34
N LEU A 149 22.04 3.54 -1.92
CA LEU A 149 21.79 2.15 -2.31
C LEU A 149 22.75 1.68 -3.41
N ILE A 150 23.05 2.52 -4.40
CA ILE A 150 24.06 2.21 -5.43
C ILE A 150 25.44 2.02 -4.81
N SER A 151 25.81 2.87 -3.86
CA SER A 151 27.09 2.75 -3.13
C SER A 151 27.19 1.45 -2.35
N ALA A 152 26.09 1.01 -1.71
CA ALA A 152 26.07 -0.18 -0.86
C ALA A 152 25.93 -1.48 -1.66
N TYR A 153 25.10 -1.52 -2.69
CA TYR A 153 24.69 -2.75 -3.38
C TYR A 153 25.04 -2.79 -4.87
N GLY A 154 25.56 -1.70 -5.43
CA GLY A 154 25.85 -1.57 -6.84
C GLY A 154 24.64 -1.23 -7.70
N LYS A 155 24.91 -0.58 -8.87
CA LYS A 155 23.88 -0.08 -9.78
C LYS A 155 22.92 -1.16 -10.28
N LYS A 156 23.44 -2.37 -10.57
CA LYS A 156 22.64 -3.49 -11.10
C LYS A 156 21.57 -3.94 -10.09
N ALA A 157 21.96 -4.11 -8.83
CA ALA A 157 21.02 -4.50 -7.77
C ALA A 157 19.92 -3.45 -7.56
N VAL A 158 20.29 -2.16 -7.59
CA VAL A 158 19.30 -1.07 -7.43
C VAL A 158 18.31 -1.04 -8.60
N ILE A 159 18.74 -1.29 -9.83
CA ILE A 159 17.83 -1.40 -10.98
C ILE A 159 16.84 -2.55 -10.79
N GLU A 160 17.28 -3.70 -10.30
CA GLU A 160 16.36 -4.82 -10.04
C GLU A 160 15.38 -4.52 -8.90
N ILE A 161 15.82 -3.80 -7.87
CA ILE A 161 14.91 -3.28 -6.81
C ILE A 161 13.87 -2.33 -7.41
N GLU A 162 14.28 -1.36 -8.23
CA GLU A 162 13.39 -0.40 -8.89
C GLU A 162 12.37 -1.12 -9.79
N LYS A 163 12.78 -2.18 -10.50
CA LYS A 163 11.86 -3.03 -11.29
C LYS A 163 10.78 -3.65 -10.41
N VAL A 164 11.19 -4.33 -9.35
CA VAL A 164 10.23 -5.01 -8.45
C VAL A 164 9.24 -4.01 -7.84
N GLN A 165 9.72 -2.84 -7.43
CA GLN A 165 8.87 -1.79 -6.83
C GLN A 165 7.88 -1.15 -7.83
N SER A 166 8.14 -1.26 -9.13
CA SER A 166 7.24 -0.73 -10.17
C SER A 166 5.98 -1.59 -10.36
N PHE A 167 5.99 -2.84 -9.91
CA PHE A 167 4.84 -3.73 -10.02
C PHE A 167 3.93 -3.64 -8.80
N THR A 168 2.64 -3.96 -9.03
CA THR A 168 1.73 -4.20 -7.91
C THR A 168 2.18 -5.45 -7.16
N PRO A 169 2.43 -5.37 -5.84
CA PRO A 169 2.86 -6.53 -5.09
C PRO A 169 1.78 -7.63 -5.13
N PRO A 170 2.18 -8.90 -5.18
CA PRO A 170 1.24 -9.99 -5.00
C PRO A 170 0.64 -9.95 -3.59
N ILE A 171 -0.46 -10.64 -3.39
CA ILE A 171 -1.08 -10.80 -2.08
C ILE A 171 -0.70 -12.17 -1.56
N ASP A 172 0.03 -12.19 -0.45
CA ASP A 172 0.35 -13.42 0.26
C ASP A 172 -0.54 -13.54 1.49
N ILE A 173 -0.95 -14.76 1.79
CA ILE A 173 -1.70 -15.11 2.99
C ILE A 173 -0.96 -16.18 3.76
N THR A 174 -1.12 -16.16 5.07
CA THR A 174 -0.61 -17.19 5.99
C THR A 174 -1.79 -17.94 6.59
N LEU A 175 -1.74 -19.26 6.56
CA LEU A 175 -2.78 -20.13 7.08
C LEU A 175 -2.65 -20.28 8.60
N LYS A 176 -3.78 -20.34 9.29
CA LYS A 176 -3.86 -20.68 10.71
C LYS A 176 -3.52 -22.15 10.94
N ASP A 177 -4.00 -23.02 10.06
CA ASP A 177 -3.70 -24.46 10.03
C ASP A 177 -2.99 -24.83 8.73
N PRO A 178 -1.65 -25.03 8.77
CA PRO A 178 -0.88 -25.39 7.58
C PRO A 178 -1.22 -26.74 6.97
N SER A 179 -1.86 -27.66 7.71
CA SER A 179 -2.23 -28.98 7.21
C SER A 179 -3.25 -28.90 6.04
N ARG A 180 -4.01 -27.81 5.99
CA ARG A 180 -5.03 -27.54 4.96
C ARG A 180 -4.52 -26.75 3.75
N ILE A 181 -3.20 -26.66 3.56
CA ILE A 181 -2.63 -25.78 2.51
C ILE A 181 -3.08 -26.16 1.10
N HIS A 182 -3.20 -27.44 0.79
CA HIS A 182 -3.64 -27.91 -0.53
C HIS A 182 -5.10 -27.57 -0.81
N ASP A 183 -5.98 -27.71 0.20
CA ASP A 183 -7.41 -27.38 0.10
C ASP A 183 -7.56 -25.88 -0.16
N TRP A 184 -6.95 -25.05 0.66
CA TRP A 184 -7.01 -23.60 0.51
C TRP A 184 -6.38 -23.10 -0.79
N THR A 185 -5.29 -23.73 -1.25
CA THR A 185 -4.68 -23.37 -2.54
C THR A 185 -5.64 -23.58 -3.70
N LYS A 186 -6.37 -24.70 -3.69
CA LYS A 186 -7.38 -25.01 -4.72
C LYS A 186 -8.58 -24.08 -4.62
N GLU A 187 -9.11 -23.85 -3.42
CA GLU A 187 -10.29 -23.04 -3.18
C GLU A 187 -10.08 -21.57 -3.52
N LEU A 188 -8.92 -21.02 -3.15
CA LEU A 188 -8.58 -19.62 -3.38
C LEU A 188 -7.97 -19.37 -4.77
N GLY A 189 -7.64 -20.42 -5.53
CA GLY A 189 -6.98 -20.29 -6.83
C GLY A 189 -5.63 -19.58 -6.72
N GLY A 190 -4.83 -19.98 -5.73
CA GLY A 190 -3.49 -19.43 -5.47
C GLY A 190 -2.40 -20.44 -5.82
N ARG A 191 -1.17 -20.12 -5.40
CA ARG A 191 -0.02 -21.05 -5.45
C ARG A 191 0.66 -21.11 -4.10
N ILE A 192 1.09 -22.29 -3.70
CA ILE A 192 1.91 -22.49 -2.49
C ILE A 192 3.26 -21.81 -2.72
N ILE A 193 3.68 -20.95 -1.80
CA ILE A 193 5.00 -20.29 -1.82
C ILE A 193 5.86 -20.73 -0.65
N PHE A 194 5.24 -21.23 0.41
CA PHE A 194 5.91 -21.83 1.56
C PHE A 194 4.91 -22.71 2.33
N HIS A 195 5.38 -23.47 3.36
CA HIS A 195 4.60 -24.47 4.11
C HIS A 195 3.22 -24.00 4.61
N GLU A 196 3.07 -22.72 4.94
CA GLU A 196 1.84 -22.15 5.48
C GLU A 196 1.36 -20.93 4.70
N SER A 197 1.97 -20.65 3.54
CA SER A 197 1.68 -19.43 2.77
C SER A 197 1.29 -19.72 1.34
N ILE A 198 0.25 -19.02 0.94
CA ILE A 198 -0.31 -19.07 -0.42
C ILE A 198 -0.21 -17.67 -1.02
N ARG A 199 0.29 -17.58 -2.23
CA ARG A 199 0.24 -16.37 -3.05
C ARG A 199 -1.01 -16.38 -3.91
N LEU A 200 -1.79 -15.32 -3.77
CA LEU A 200 -3.03 -15.13 -4.53
C LEU A 200 -2.76 -14.31 -5.79
N GLU A 201 -3.59 -14.51 -6.81
CA GLU A 201 -3.62 -13.62 -7.95
C GLU A 201 -4.10 -12.22 -7.54
N SER A 202 -3.54 -11.19 -8.16
CA SER A 202 -3.90 -9.80 -7.89
C SER A 202 -5.34 -9.48 -8.31
N GLY A 203 -5.94 -8.47 -7.67
CA GLY A 203 -7.27 -7.97 -8.03
C GLY A 203 -8.45 -8.59 -7.27
N LYS A 204 -8.21 -9.56 -6.40
CA LYS A 204 -9.26 -10.16 -5.57
C LYS A 204 -9.63 -9.26 -4.38
N GLN A 205 -10.92 -9.19 -4.06
CA GLN A 205 -11.39 -8.53 -2.83
C GLN A 205 -11.20 -9.47 -1.63
N ILE A 206 -10.15 -9.26 -0.85
CA ILE A 206 -9.71 -10.15 0.23
C ILE A 206 -10.83 -10.48 1.23
N SER A 207 -11.60 -9.48 1.67
CA SER A 207 -12.67 -9.67 2.66
C SER A 207 -13.88 -10.47 2.15
N ALA A 208 -13.94 -10.75 0.85
CA ALA A 208 -14.97 -11.57 0.23
C ALA A 208 -14.50 -13.01 -0.08
N LEU A 209 -13.22 -13.31 0.15
CA LEU A 209 -12.69 -14.65 -0.10
C LEU A 209 -13.12 -15.64 0.99
N PRO A 210 -13.34 -16.92 0.63
CA PRO A 210 -13.61 -17.98 1.59
C PRO A 210 -12.54 -18.05 2.69
N GLY A 211 -12.95 -18.36 3.91
CA GLY A 211 -12.05 -18.49 5.08
C GLY A 211 -11.56 -17.18 5.68
N PHE A 212 -11.80 -16.02 5.04
CA PHE A 212 -11.38 -14.74 5.61
C PHE A 212 -12.19 -14.41 6.86
N LYS A 213 -13.52 -14.48 6.80
CA LYS A 213 -14.41 -14.18 7.93
C LYS A 213 -14.29 -15.20 9.04
N GLU A 214 -14.06 -16.43 8.68
CA GLU A 214 -13.87 -17.57 9.57
C GLU A 214 -12.51 -17.56 10.26
N GLY A 215 -11.60 -16.71 9.79
CA GLY A 215 -10.27 -16.55 10.39
C GLY A 215 -9.31 -17.71 10.14
N ASP A 216 -9.54 -18.47 9.05
CA ASP A 216 -8.68 -19.59 8.66
C ASP A 216 -7.31 -19.13 8.16
N TRP A 217 -7.19 -17.88 7.80
CA TRP A 217 -5.97 -17.26 7.32
C TRP A 217 -6.00 -15.73 7.48
N TRP A 218 -4.84 -15.10 7.32
CA TRP A 218 -4.69 -13.64 7.28
C TRP A 218 -3.72 -13.21 6.19
N VAL A 219 -3.79 -11.92 5.80
CA VAL A 219 -2.84 -11.34 4.85
C VAL A 219 -1.51 -11.11 5.54
N GLN A 220 -0.46 -11.68 4.99
CA GLN A 220 0.92 -11.50 5.46
C GLN A 220 1.88 -11.76 4.31
N ASP A 221 2.72 -10.77 4.00
CA ASP A 221 3.81 -10.93 3.03
C ASP A 221 4.75 -12.04 3.47
N ILE A 222 5.21 -12.87 2.50
CA ILE A 222 6.09 -13.99 2.80
C ILE A 222 7.38 -13.55 3.50
N ALA A 223 7.99 -12.43 3.06
CA ALA A 223 9.20 -11.92 3.69
C ALA A 223 8.96 -11.48 5.14
N ALA A 224 7.79 -10.88 5.42
CA ALA A 224 7.40 -10.49 6.78
C ALA A 224 7.15 -11.70 7.70
N SER A 225 6.85 -12.87 7.15
CA SER A 225 6.63 -14.11 7.93
C SER A 225 7.94 -14.85 8.28
N ILE A 226 9.02 -14.62 7.52
CA ILE A 226 10.31 -15.35 7.67
C ILE A 226 10.89 -15.25 9.08
N PRO A 227 11.00 -14.09 9.74
CA PRO A 227 11.60 -14.00 11.07
C PRO A 227 10.99 -14.96 12.08
N ILE A 228 9.65 -15.11 12.05
CA ILE A 228 8.95 -16.01 12.98
C ILE A 228 9.15 -17.48 12.60
N ARG A 229 9.33 -17.79 11.32
CA ARG A 229 9.61 -19.16 10.86
C ARG A 229 10.95 -19.68 11.31
N LEU A 230 11.91 -18.79 11.51
CA LEU A 230 13.24 -19.13 12.03
C LEU A 230 13.23 -19.46 13.53
N LEU A 231 12.11 -19.12 14.23
CA LEU A 231 11.96 -19.44 15.64
C LEU A 231 11.43 -20.88 15.78
N GLU A 232 12.10 -21.66 16.60
CA GLU A 232 11.71 -23.02 16.93
C GLU A 232 10.98 -23.08 18.28
N ASN A 233 10.15 -24.12 18.48
CA ASN A 233 9.53 -24.45 19.77
C ASN A 233 8.82 -23.27 20.46
N LEU A 234 7.91 -22.60 19.73
CA LEU A 234 7.17 -21.43 20.24
C LEU A 234 6.08 -21.79 21.27
N SER A 235 5.64 -23.05 21.30
CA SER A 235 4.55 -23.48 22.20
C SER A 235 4.89 -23.19 23.67
N GLY A 236 4.01 -22.42 24.33
CA GLY A 236 4.15 -22.00 25.71
C GLY A 236 5.19 -20.92 26.01
N LYS A 237 6.01 -20.51 25.02
CA LYS A 237 7.00 -19.44 25.19
C LYS A 237 6.34 -18.08 25.39
N LYS A 238 6.88 -17.28 26.30
CA LYS A 238 6.52 -15.87 26.47
C LYS A 238 7.21 -15.03 25.39
N VAL A 239 6.44 -14.49 24.46
CA VAL A 239 6.97 -13.71 23.34
C VAL A 239 6.47 -12.28 23.39
N LEU A 240 7.38 -11.33 23.31
CA LEU A 240 7.07 -9.91 23.17
C LEU A 240 7.14 -9.54 21.67
N ASP A 241 6.05 -8.99 21.14
CA ASP A 241 5.96 -8.43 19.79
C ASP A 241 5.87 -6.90 19.92
N LEU A 242 6.96 -6.22 19.59
CA LEU A 242 7.08 -4.76 19.64
C LEU A 242 6.74 -4.14 18.29
N CYS A 243 6.01 -3.03 18.30
CA CYS A 243 5.43 -2.40 17.10
C CYS A 243 4.47 -3.36 16.37
N ALA A 244 3.68 -4.08 17.15
CA ALA A 244 2.95 -5.29 16.73
C ALA A 244 1.85 -5.03 15.69
N ALA A 245 1.21 -3.86 15.72
CA ALA A 245 0.02 -3.60 14.91
C ALA A 245 0.33 -3.38 13.42
N PRO A 246 -0.48 -3.92 12.50
CA PRO A 246 -1.85 -4.45 12.65
C PRO A 246 -1.98 -5.93 13.02
N GLY A 247 -0.89 -6.63 13.38
CA GLY A 247 -0.97 -7.92 14.06
C GLY A 247 -0.60 -9.17 13.26
N ALA A 248 -0.16 -9.08 12.00
CA ALA A 248 0.12 -10.28 11.20
C ALA A 248 1.18 -11.19 11.84
N LYS A 249 2.23 -10.62 12.45
CA LYS A 249 3.26 -11.37 13.17
C LYS A 249 2.75 -11.90 14.51
N THR A 250 1.96 -11.09 15.23
CA THR A 250 1.25 -11.53 16.46
C THR A 250 0.39 -12.77 16.20
N LEU A 251 -0.42 -12.73 15.10
CA LEU A 251 -1.25 -13.87 14.69
C LEU A 251 -0.40 -15.12 14.41
N GLN A 252 0.70 -14.96 13.70
CA GLN A 252 1.62 -16.06 13.36
C GLN A 252 2.28 -16.65 14.63
N LEU A 253 2.68 -15.83 15.58
CA LEU A 253 3.22 -16.29 16.87
C LEU A 253 2.16 -17.05 17.68
N ALA A 254 0.96 -16.46 17.80
CA ALA A 254 -0.15 -17.05 18.56
C ALA A 254 -0.65 -18.36 17.94
N SER A 255 -0.73 -18.46 16.60
CA SER A 255 -1.12 -19.70 15.91
C SER A 255 -0.13 -20.85 16.12
N ARG A 256 1.12 -20.55 16.45
CA ARG A 256 2.16 -21.51 16.79
C ARG A 256 2.24 -21.82 18.31
N GLY A 257 1.24 -21.36 19.09
CA GLY A 257 1.11 -21.68 20.52
C GLY A 257 1.94 -20.80 21.47
N ALA A 258 2.48 -19.68 21.00
CA ALA A 258 3.18 -18.73 21.85
C ALA A 258 2.22 -17.96 22.76
N ASN A 259 2.66 -17.62 23.99
CA ASN A 259 2.01 -16.65 24.86
C ASN A 259 2.47 -15.25 24.49
N VAL A 260 1.74 -14.58 23.60
CA VAL A 260 2.17 -13.32 22.99
C VAL A 260 1.70 -12.12 23.81
N THR A 261 2.63 -11.20 24.08
CA THR A 261 2.35 -9.82 24.48
C THR A 261 2.66 -8.91 23.32
N ALA A 262 1.63 -8.26 22.77
CA ALA A 262 1.71 -7.39 21.61
C ALA A 262 1.66 -5.92 22.07
N VAL A 263 2.67 -5.15 21.72
CA VAL A 263 2.83 -3.74 22.14
C VAL A 263 2.89 -2.84 20.90
N ASP A 264 2.08 -1.80 20.92
CA ASP A 264 2.16 -0.71 19.92
C ASP A 264 1.76 0.62 20.58
N ILE A 265 2.33 1.71 20.10
CA ILE A 265 2.04 3.06 20.62
C ILE A 265 0.68 3.60 20.13
N SER A 266 0.08 2.99 19.13
CA SER A 266 -1.11 3.49 18.43
C SER A 266 -2.36 2.69 18.81
N ALA A 267 -3.21 3.27 19.67
CA ALA A 267 -4.51 2.69 20.02
C ALA A 267 -5.36 2.28 18.80
N SER A 268 -5.39 3.14 17.77
CA SER A 268 -6.19 2.88 16.56
C SER A 268 -5.67 1.68 15.76
N ARG A 269 -4.35 1.46 15.73
CA ARG A 269 -3.74 0.30 15.10
C ARG A 269 -3.93 -0.97 15.94
N LEU A 270 -3.87 -0.86 17.27
CA LEU A 270 -4.17 -1.97 18.19
C LEU A 270 -5.62 -2.44 18.08
N GLY A 271 -6.56 -1.53 17.76
CA GLY A 271 -7.94 -1.91 17.44
C GLY A 271 -8.01 -2.90 16.29
N LEU A 272 -7.26 -2.67 15.21
CA LEU A 272 -7.19 -3.60 14.06
C LEU A 272 -6.55 -4.94 14.44
N LEU A 273 -5.55 -4.93 15.33
CA LEU A 273 -4.93 -6.14 15.84
C LEU A 273 -5.95 -6.95 16.65
N SER A 274 -6.71 -6.30 17.53
CA SER A 274 -7.77 -6.95 18.33
C SER A 274 -8.85 -7.57 17.44
N GLU A 275 -9.34 -6.85 16.44
CA GLU A 275 -10.30 -7.37 15.46
C GLU A 275 -9.76 -8.60 14.70
N ASN A 276 -8.48 -8.59 14.33
CA ASN A 276 -7.85 -9.72 13.65
C ASN A 276 -7.67 -10.93 14.57
N LEU A 277 -7.29 -10.74 15.84
CA LEU A 277 -7.21 -11.81 16.83
C LEU A 277 -8.56 -12.45 17.05
N GLU A 278 -9.62 -11.64 17.25
CA GLU A 278 -10.99 -12.12 17.43
C GLU A 278 -11.45 -12.91 16.19
N ARG A 279 -11.28 -12.36 15.00
CA ARG A 279 -11.64 -13.01 13.74
C ARG A 279 -10.94 -14.36 13.54
N CYS A 280 -9.67 -14.47 13.91
CA CYS A 280 -8.90 -15.70 13.79
C CYS A 280 -9.07 -16.65 14.98
N GLY A 281 -9.82 -16.26 16.01
CA GLY A 281 -9.96 -17.05 17.24
C GLY A 281 -8.62 -17.29 17.95
N LEU A 282 -7.71 -16.31 17.88
CA LEU A 282 -6.40 -16.33 18.51
C LEU A 282 -6.36 -15.33 19.67
N LYS A 283 -5.41 -15.51 20.59
CA LYS A 283 -5.29 -14.67 21.79
C LYS A 283 -3.88 -14.10 21.91
N ALA A 284 -3.80 -12.84 22.33
CA ALA A 284 -2.59 -12.18 22.77
C ALA A 284 -2.92 -11.16 23.86
N ASN A 285 -1.98 -10.85 24.73
CA ASN A 285 -2.07 -9.71 25.64
C ASN A 285 -1.72 -8.44 24.86
N ILE A 286 -2.62 -7.46 24.80
CA ILE A 286 -2.44 -6.22 24.05
C ILE A 286 -2.13 -5.09 25.01
N ILE A 287 -1.04 -4.38 24.77
CA ILE A 287 -0.60 -3.23 25.59
C ILE A 287 -0.38 -2.02 24.69
N GLU A 288 -1.10 -0.93 24.97
CA GLU A 288 -0.83 0.39 24.38
C GLU A 288 0.28 1.06 25.17
N SER A 289 1.49 1.09 24.60
CA SER A 289 2.66 1.68 25.27
C SER A 289 3.76 1.98 24.26
N ASP A 290 4.66 2.90 24.64
CA ASP A 290 5.96 2.97 24.02
C ASP A 290 6.76 1.70 24.35
N ALA A 291 7.45 1.14 23.35
CA ALA A 291 8.30 -0.05 23.51
C ALA A 291 9.36 0.11 24.60
N LEU A 292 9.83 1.33 24.83
CA LEU A 292 10.84 1.65 25.84
C LEU A 292 10.32 1.51 27.29
N ASN A 293 9.01 1.46 27.50
CA ASN A 293 8.41 1.34 28.82
C ASN A 293 8.20 -0.12 29.26
N ILE A 294 8.50 -1.09 28.39
CA ILE A 294 8.34 -2.51 28.70
C ILE A 294 9.58 -3.02 29.44
N THR A 295 9.39 -3.41 30.69
CA THR A 295 10.46 -3.88 31.59
C THR A 295 10.38 -5.36 31.92
N ASP A 296 9.29 -6.04 31.54
CA ASP A 296 9.09 -7.44 31.78
C ASP A 296 10.09 -8.32 30.99
N LYS A 297 10.32 -9.53 31.50
CA LYS A 297 11.21 -10.50 30.84
C LYS A 297 10.41 -11.47 29.99
N PHE A 298 10.92 -11.74 28.81
CA PHE A 298 10.36 -12.65 27.81
C PHE A 298 11.41 -13.67 27.36
N ASP A 299 10.94 -14.82 26.88
CA ASP A 299 11.82 -15.82 26.27
C ASP A 299 12.33 -15.33 24.90
N ILE A 300 11.49 -14.60 24.17
CA ILE A 300 11.75 -14.07 22.83
C ILE A 300 11.22 -12.65 22.73
N VAL A 301 12.01 -11.77 22.12
CA VAL A 301 11.58 -10.42 21.76
C VAL A 301 11.66 -10.26 20.25
N LEU A 302 10.53 -9.97 19.63
CA LEU A 302 10.43 -9.61 18.23
C LEU A 302 10.29 -8.09 18.11
N LEU A 303 11.19 -7.46 17.36
CA LEU A 303 11.11 -6.03 17.04
C LEU A 303 11.03 -5.85 15.54
N ASP A 304 9.87 -5.36 15.08
CA ASP A 304 9.62 -4.96 13.69
C ASP A 304 9.31 -3.45 13.66
N ALA A 305 10.33 -2.67 13.90
CA ALA A 305 10.18 -1.22 14.01
C ALA A 305 9.80 -0.58 12.66
N PRO A 306 8.87 0.40 12.65
CA PRO A 306 8.56 1.17 11.44
C PRO A 306 9.78 2.00 11.00
N CYS A 307 10.03 2.03 9.71
CA CYS A 307 11.10 2.83 9.13
C CYS A 307 10.66 4.24 8.73
#